data_f5859f95353aa97c2bb55bfbdc8ea541
#
_entry.id   f5859f95353aa97c2bb55bfbdc8ea541
#
_cell.length_a   1.000
_cell.length_b   1.000
_cell.length_c   1.000
_cell.angle_alpha   90.00
_cell.angle_beta   90.00
_cell.angle_gamma   90.00
#
_symmetry.space_group_name_H-M   'P 1'
#
loop_
_entity.id
_entity.type
_entity.pdbx_description
1 polymer ?
#
loop_
_entity_poly.entity_id
_entity_poly.type
_entity_poly.pdbx_seq_one_letter_code
_entity_poly.pdbx_strand_id
1 'polypeptide(L)'
;MKTYGVILAAGDSTRFGAEVNKLFYKVNGKELVLYPVETFLDNNEVDEVLIVSSESNKSALEKLLANHQSVSIIPGGDSRQESEYCALQHLQKIATDNCFIVIHDAARPFMSSELLTSLVNTAKEHGSAAPYLDLSLIHI
;
A
#
# COMPACT_ATOMS: atom_id res chain seq x y z
N MET A 1 19.82 5.96 0.51
CA MET A 1 18.53 6.45 1.05
C MET A 1 17.47 5.40 0.73
N LYS A 2 16.84 4.83 1.75
CA LYS A 2 15.81 3.79 1.57
C LYS A 2 14.46 4.36 1.20
N THR A 3 13.70 3.60 0.43
CA THR A 3 12.30 3.87 0.11
C THR A 3 11.43 2.75 0.68
N TYR A 4 10.50 3.11 1.55
CA TYR A 4 9.53 2.20 2.14
C TYR A 4 8.19 2.32 1.43
N GLY A 5 7.67 1.22 0.94
CA GLY A 5 6.32 1.13 0.41
C GLY A 5 5.34 0.78 1.54
N VAL A 6 4.33 1.59 1.74
CA VAL A 6 3.27 1.37 2.73
C VAL A 6 1.96 1.10 2.00
N ILE A 7 1.40 -0.08 2.20
CA ILE A 7 0.13 -0.48 1.60
C ILE A 7 -0.93 -0.53 2.70
N LEU A 8 -1.94 0.32 2.57
CA LEU A 8 -3.03 0.42 3.55
C LEU A 8 -4.11 -0.63 3.23
N ALA A 9 -4.22 -1.62 4.08
CA ALA A 9 -5.12 -2.76 3.94
C ALA A 9 -6.00 -2.99 5.19
N ALA A 10 -6.16 -1.95 6.01
CA ALA A 10 -6.91 -2.03 7.27
C ALA A 10 -8.40 -1.71 7.11
N GLY A 11 -8.85 -1.24 5.95
CA GLY A 11 -10.25 -0.94 5.69
C GLY A 11 -11.13 -2.19 5.70
N ASP A 12 -12.35 -2.06 6.19
CA ASP A 12 -13.37 -3.06 6.02
C ASP A 12 -14.11 -2.87 4.69
N SER A 13 -14.71 -3.93 4.17
CA SER A 13 -15.41 -3.93 2.89
C SER A 13 -16.91 -3.71 3.03
N THR A 14 -17.36 -2.95 4.00
CA THR A 14 -18.80 -2.74 4.28
C THR A 14 -19.56 -2.22 3.06
N ARG A 15 -18.89 -1.46 2.20
CA ARG A 15 -19.48 -0.92 0.96
C ARG A 15 -19.63 -1.95 -0.16
N PHE A 16 -18.91 -3.06 -0.08
CA PHE A 16 -18.95 -4.10 -1.10
C PHE A 16 -20.13 -5.06 -0.91
N GLY A 17 -20.77 -5.03 0.26
CA GLY A 17 -21.99 -5.80 0.58
C GLY A 17 -21.80 -7.31 0.57
N ALA A 18 -20.58 -7.80 0.55
CA ALA A 18 -20.26 -9.21 0.46
C ALA A 18 -19.75 -9.74 1.81
N GLU A 19 -19.97 -11.03 2.05
CA GLU A 19 -19.38 -11.75 3.17
C GLU A 19 -17.84 -11.83 3.07
N VAL A 20 -17.29 -11.59 1.87
CA VAL A 20 -15.86 -11.64 1.58
C VAL A 20 -15.29 -10.23 1.51
N ASN A 21 -14.17 -10.00 2.20
CA ASN A 21 -13.44 -8.75 2.11
C ASN A 21 -12.97 -8.51 0.67
N LYS A 22 -13.19 -7.31 0.15
CA LYS A 22 -12.81 -6.87 -1.19
C LYS A 22 -11.34 -7.17 -1.52
N LEU A 23 -10.43 -7.05 -0.55
CA LEU A 23 -8.99 -7.27 -0.75
C LEU A 23 -8.67 -8.70 -1.18
N PHE A 24 -9.48 -9.67 -0.79
CA PHE A 24 -9.30 -11.09 -1.09
C PHE A 24 -10.14 -11.57 -2.26
N TYR A 25 -10.92 -10.69 -2.88
CA TYR A 25 -11.63 -10.98 -4.11
C TYR A 25 -10.64 -11.23 -5.24
N LYS A 26 -10.86 -12.32 -6.00
CA LYS A 26 -9.96 -12.70 -7.08
C LYS A 26 -10.34 -12.05 -8.40
N VAL A 27 -9.37 -11.44 -9.05
CA VAL A 27 -9.46 -10.96 -10.44
C VAL A 27 -8.36 -11.68 -11.23
N ASN A 28 -8.75 -12.33 -12.30
CA ASN A 28 -7.83 -13.17 -13.10
C ASN A 28 -7.07 -14.20 -12.24
N GLY A 29 -7.76 -14.81 -11.28
CA GLY A 29 -7.20 -15.86 -10.43
C GLY A 29 -6.27 -15.40 -9.32
N LYS A 30 -6.12 -14.08 -9.13
CA LYS A 30 -5.25 -13.48 -8.11
C LYS A 30 -6.03 -12.49 -7.23
N GLU A 31 -5.82 -12.55 -5.93
CA GLU A 31 -6.46 -11.66 -4.96
C GLU A 31 -6.08 -10.19 -5.23
N LEU A 32 -7.05 -9.28 -5.10
CA LEU A 32 -6.85 -7.85 -5.39
C LEU A 32 -5.65 -7.26 -4.65
N VAL A 33 -5.46 -7.60 -3.39
CA VAL A 33 -4.35 -7.07 -2.58
C VAL A 33 -2.97 -7.46 -3.13
N LEU A 34 -2.86 -8.58 -3.84
CA LEU A 34 -1.57 -9.02 -4.40
C LEU A 34 -1.08 -8.14 -5.54
N TYR A 35 -1.99 -7.48 -6.27
CA TYR A 35 -1.58 -6.61 -7.39
C TYR A 35 -0.67 -5.46 -6.92
N PRO A 36 -1.07 -4.60 -5.98
CA PRO A 36 -0.18 -3.55 -5.51
C PRO A 36 1.02 -4.09 -4.75
N VAL A 37 0.86 -5.16 -3.98
CA VAL A 37 1.98 -5.76 -3.23
C VAL A 37 3.08 -6.23 -4.19
N GLU A 38 2.73 -6.97 -5.23
CA GLU A 38 3.70 -7.42 -6.22
C GLU A 38 4.32 -6.26 -6.99
N THR A 39 3.53 -5.25 -7.37
CA THR A 39 4.05 -4.04 -8.03
C THR A 39 5.12 -3.35 -7.17
N PHE A 40 4.89 -3.22 -5.87
CA PHE A 40 5.86 -2.63 -4.95
C PHE A 40 7.09 -3.51 -4.75
N LEU A 41 6.89 -4.83 -4.58
CA LEU A 41 8.01 -5.77 -4.37
C LEU A 41 8.92 -5.88 -5.59
N ASP A 42 8.34 -5.83 -6.79
CA ASP A 42 9.09 -5.97 -8.04
C ASP A 42 9.71 -4.65 -8.52
N ASN A 43 9.41 -3.53 -7.85
CA ASN A 43 9.93 -2.23 -8.23
C ASN A 43 11.29 -1.96 -7.58
N ASN A 44 12.29 -1.68 -8.41
CA ASN A 44 13.68 -1.44 -7.96
C ASN A 44 13.85 -0.19 -7.09
N GLU A 45 12.89 0.74 -7.11
CA GLU A 45 12.93 1.97 -6.31
C GLU A 45 12.39 1.76 -4.89
N VAL A 46 11.80 0.60 -4.59
CA VAL A 46 11.22 0.28 -3.28
C VAL A 46 12.09 -0.78 -2.60
N ASP A 47 12.58 -0.49 -1.42
CA ASP A 47 13.48 -1.38 -0.68
C ASP A 47 12.73 -2.35 0.24
N GLU A 48 11.69 -1.87 0.91
CA GLU A 48 10.91 -2.67 1.86
C GLU A 48 9.42 -2.33 1.73
N VAL A 49 8.56 -3.33 1.94
CA VAL A 49 7.10 -3.18 1.87
C VAL A 49 6.49 -3.45 3.23
N LEU A 50 5.68 -2.50 3.70
CA LEU A 50 4.92 -2.56 4.93
C LEU A 50 3.43 -2.58 4.62
N ILE A 51 2.73 -3.59 5.12
CA ILE A 51 1.27 -3.68 4.98
C ILE A 51 0.62 -3.36 6.30
N VAL A 52 -0.30 -2.40 6.28
CA VAL A 52 -1.10 -2.03 7.45
C VAL A 52 -2.42 -2.76 7.37
N SER A 53 -2.66 -3.65 8.31
CA SER A 53 -3.81 -4.57 8.30
C SER A 53 -4.77 -4.31 9.46
N SER A 54 -6.05 -4.56 9.22
CA SER A 54 -7.01 -4.75 10.32
C SER A 54 -6.74 -6.08 11.01
N GLU A 55 -7.23 -6.23 12.24
CA GLU A 55 -7.14 -7.49 12.97
C GLU A 55 -7.84 -8.64 12.22
N SER A 56 -8.98 -8.36 11.59
CA SER A 56 -9.73 -9.35 10.81
C SER A 56 -9.01 -9.82 9.54
N ASN A 57 -8.18 -8.98 8.93
CA ASN A 57 -7.46 -9.30 7.70
C ASN A 57 -6.08 -9.93 7.94
N LYS A 58 -5.54 -9.79 9.12
CA LYS A 58 -4.16 -10.16 9.44
C LYS A 58 -3.83 -11.61 9.10
N SER A 59 -4.62 -12.55 9.58
CA SER A 59 -4.40 -13.98 9.37
C SER A 59 -4.40 -14.37 7.89
N ALA A 60 -5.35 -13.83 7.11
CA ALA A 60 -5.44 -14.08 5.68
C ALA A 60 -4.25 -13.48 4.92
N LEU A 61 -3.82 -12.28 5.29
CA LEU A 61 -2.64 -11.64 4.68
C LEU A 61 -1.36 -12.39 5.01
N GLU A 62 -1.18 -12.85 6.24
CA GLU A 62 -0.02 -13.64 6.64
C GLU A 62 0.09 -14.93 5.83
N LYS A 63 -1.02 -15.63 5.61
CA LYS A 63 -1.04 -16.84 4.78
C LYS A 63 -0.74 -16.54 3.32
N LEU A 64 -1.34 -15.49 2.78
CA LEU A 64 -1.19 -15.10 1.38
C LEU A 64 0.24 -14.66 1.05
N LEU A 65 0.91 -14.02 2.00
CA LEU A 65 2.24 -13.43 1.85
C LEU A 65 3.35 -14.26 2.51
N ALA A 66 3.07 -15.48 2.94
CA ALA A 66 4.03 -16.34 3.64
C ALA A 66 5.35 -16.57 2.87
N ASN A 67 5.31 -16.54 1.54
CA ASN A 67 6.48 -16.73 0.69
C ASN A 67 7.23 -15.43 0.37
N HIS A 68 6.75 -14.27 0.83
CA HIS A 68 7.35 -12.96 0.59
C HIS A 68 8.09 -12.46 1.83
N GLN A 69 9.41 -12.66 1.87
CA GLN A 69 10.23 -12.31 3.05
C GLN A 69 10.44 -10.81 3.25
N SER A 70 10.27 -10.01 2.18
CA SER A 70 10.49 -8.56 2.23
C SER A 70 9.25 -7.77 2.62
N VAL A 71 8.23 -8.44 3.12
CA VAL A 71 6.96 -7.81 3.54
C VAL A 71 6.78 -7.94 5.04
N SER A 72 6.47 -6.83 5.68
CA SER A 72 6.09 -6.79 7.09
C SER A 72 4.61 -6.40 7.22
N ILE A 73 3.90 -7.01 8.15
CA ILE A 73 2.48 -6.72 8.41
C ILE A 73 2.37 -6.12 9.81
N ILE A 74 1.74 -4.96 9.90
CA ILE A 74 1.50 -4.28 11.18
C ILE A 74 0.01 -3.99 11.37
N PRO A 75 -0.45 -3.85 12.62
CA PRO A 75 -1.83 -3.44 12.88
C PRO A 75 -2.08 -1.99 12.50
N GLY A 76 -3.25 -1.74 11.92
CA GLY A 76 -3.74 -0.40 11.61
C GLY A 76 -4.69 0.15 12.68
N GLY A 77 -5.23 1.32 12.43
CA GLY A 77 -6.24 1.96 13.25
C GLY A 77 -7.66 1.83 12.66
N ASP A 78 -8.59 2.55 13.27
CA ASP A 78 -10.01 2.52 12.89
C ASP A 78 -10.32 3.39 11.68
N SER A 79 -9.39 4.25 11.29
CA SER A 79 -9.49 5.12 10.12
C SER A 79 -8.26 5.00 9.24
N ARG A 80 -8.39 5.52 7.99
CA ARG A 80 -7.25 5.61 7.08
C ARG A 80 -6.11 6.42 7.70
N GLN A 81 -6.43 7.56 8.29
CA GLN A 81 -5.46 8.44 8.94
C GLN A 81 -4.75 7.76 10.10
N GLU A 82 -5.48 7.04 10.94
CA GLU A 82 -4.88 6.27 12.04
C GLU A 82 -3.97 5.15 11.53
N SER A 83 -4.35 4.48 10.44
CA SER A 83 -3.53 3.44 9.82
C SER A 83 -2.23 4.02 9.23
N GLU A 84 -2.29 5.18 8.59
CA GLU A 84 -1.10 5.92 8.15
C GLU A 84 -0.20 6.28 9.34
N TYR A 85 -0.79 6.77 10.41
CA TYR A 85 -0.06 7.11 11.63
C TYR A 85 0.64 5.91 12.25
N CYS A 86 -0.04 4.76 12.31
CA CYS A 86 0.58 3.51 12.77
C CYS A 86 1.79 3.12 11.93
N ALA A 87 1.69 3.26 10.60
CA ALA A 87 2.81 3.00 9.71
C ALA A 87 3.99 3.93 9.95
N LEU A 88 3.73 5.23 10.09
CA LEU A 88 4.76 6.23 10.35
C LEU A 88 5.45 6.01 11.70
N GLN A 89 4.70 5.68 12.74
CA GLN A 89 5.26 5.34 14.04
C GLN A 89 6.13 4.08 14.00
N HIS A 90 5.73 3.07 13.22
CA HIS A 90 6.53 1.87 13.04
C HIS A 90 7.83 2.19 12.31
N LEU A 91 7.73 2.91 11.20
CA LEU A 91 8.90 3.30 10.39
C LEU A 91 9.87 4.19 11.17
N GLN A 92 9.37 5.07 12.05
CA GLN A 92 10.22 5.92 12.90
C GLN A 92 11.19 5.11 13.77
N LYS A 93 10.81 3.88 14.11
CA LYS A 93 11.65 3.00 14.96
C LYS A 93 12.72 2.24 14.16
N ILE A 94 12.49 2.01 12.87
CA ILE A 94 13.34 1.14 12.05
C ILE A 94 14.03 1.87 10.89
N ALA A 95 13.48 2.99 10.43
CA ALA A 95 14.03 3.74 9.32
C ALA A 95 15.19 4.64 9.77
N THR A 96 16.11 4.86 8.85
CA THR A 96 17.15 5.88 9.01
C THR A 96 16.58 7.27 8.76
N ASP A 97 17.24 8.33 9.25
CA ASP A 97 16.75 9.71 9.21
C ASP A 97 16.41 10.23 7.80
N ASN A 98 17.00 9.66 6.77
CA ASN A 98 16.73 10.03 5.38
C ASN A 98 16.10 8.85 4.63
N CYS A 99 14.78 8.83 4.55
CA CYS A 99 14.05 7.83 3.78
C CYS A 99 12.87 8.47 3.04
N PHE A 100 12.43 7.79 1.99
CA PHE A 100 11.17 8.09 1.33
C PHE A 100 10.11 7.09 1.74
N ILE A 101 8.87 7.55 1.80
CA ILE A 101 7.72 6.71 2.15
C ILE A 101 6.68 6.89 1.03
N VAL A 102 6.30 5.78 0.41
CA VAL A 102 5.23 5.76 -0.60
C VAL A 102 4.01 5.11 0.03
N ILE A 103 2.93 5.84 0.15
CA ILE A 103 1.68 5.35 0.75
C ILE A 103 0.67 5.07 -0.36
N HIS A 104 0.11 3.86 -0.36
CA HIS A 104 -0.83 3.40 -1.36
C HIS A 104 -2.00 2.62 -0.75
N ASP A 105 -3.19 2.81 -1.28
CA ASP A 105 -4.38 2.07 -0.85
C ASP A 105 -4.41 0.68 -1.51
N ALA A 106 -4.55 -0.37 -0.71
CA ALA A 106 -4.62 -1.75 -1.19
C ALA A 106 -5.83 -1.99 -2.12
N ALA A 107 -6.90 -1.20 -1.97
CA ALA A 107 -8.09 -1.27 -2.79
C ALA A 107 -7.94 -0.68 -4.20
N ARG A 108 -6.77 -0.13 -4.54
CA ARG A 108 -6.44 0.41 -5.86
C ARG A 108 -5.40 -0.49 -6.52
N PRO A 109 -5.82 -1.60 -7.19
CA PRO A 109 -4.91 -2.69 -7.53
C PRO A 109 -4.04 -2.42 -8.77
N PHE A 110 -4.38 -1.44 -9.61
CA PHE A 110 -3.79 -1.31 -10.95
C PHE A 110 -2.78 -0.17 -11.08
N MET A 111 -2.08 0.17 -10.00
CA MET A 111 -0.93 1.06 -10.09
C MET A 111 0.17 0.42 -10.93
N SER A 112 0.66 1.13 -11.96
CA SER A 112 1.75 0.63 -12.77
C SER A 112 3.11 0.81 -12.08
N SER A 113 4.06 -0.06 -12.42
CA SER A 113 5.44 0.07 -11.93
C SER A 113 6.09 1.36 -12.43
N GLU A 114 5.78 1.79 -13.65
CA GLU A 114 6.27 3.04 -14.24
C GLU A 114 5.79 4.26 -13.46
N LEU A 115 4.52 4.29 -13.07
CA LEU A 115 3.97 5.37 -12.24
C LEU A 115 4.67 5.41 -10.88
N LEU A 116 4.84 4.26 -10.25
CA LEU A 116 5.52 4.14 -8.95
C LEU A 116 6.95 4.67 -9.03
N THR A 117 7.71 4.26 -10.04
CA THR A 117 9.07 4.75 -10.30
C THR A 117 9.09 6.26 -10.50
N SER A 118 8.17 6.79 -11.30
CA SER A 118 8.06 8.23 -11.55
C SER A 118 7.77 9.02 -10.27
N LEU A 119 6.88 8.53 -9.42
CA LEU A 119 6.54 9.17 -8.14
C LEU A 119 7.75 9.20 -7.20
N VAL A 120 8.46 8.08 -7.06
CA VAL A 120 9.64 8.01 -6.21
C VAL A 120 10.73 8.95 -6.70
N ASN A 121 11.01 8.96 -7.99
CA ASN A 121 12.03 9.85 -8.57
C ASN A 121 11.65 11.32 -8.46
N THR A 122 10.38 11.66 -8.66
CA THR A 122 9.89 13.03 -8.48
C THR A 122 10.02 13.47 -7.01
N ALA A 123 9.69 12.59 -6.07
CA ALA A 123 9.85 12.88 -4.65
C ALA A 123 11.33 13.08 -4.27
N LYS A 124 12.23 12.27 -4.83
CA LYS A 124 13.69 12.42 -4.63
C LYS A 124 14.19 13.79 -5.12
N GLU A 125 13.64 14.29 -6.22
CA GLU A 125 14.03 15.57 -6.82
C GLU A 125 13.40 16.77 -6.12
N HIS A 126 12.11 16.68 -5.75
CA HIS A 126 11.30 17.83 -5.28
C HIS A 126 10.86 17.73 -3.82
N GLY A 127 11.18 16.64 -3.11
CA GLY A 127 10.82 16.42 -1.72
C GLY A 127 9.51 15.66 -1.51
N SER A 128 8.57 15.78 -2.43
CA SER A 128 7.30 15.04 -2.40
C SER A 128 6.70 14.91 -3.79
N ALA A 129 5.80 13.94 -3.97
CA ALA A 129 5.07 13.72 -5.21
C ALA A 129 3.71 13.08 -4.94
N ALA A 130 2.71 13.42 -5.75
CA ALA A 130 1.41 12.77 -5.74
C ALA A 130 0.88 12.69 -7.18
N PRO A 131 0.25 11.58 -7.58
CA PRO A 131 -0.37 11.49 -8.89
C PRO A 131 -1.68 12.26 -8.91
N TYR A 132 -2.01 12.85 -10.04
CA TYR A 132 -3.31 13.45 -10.24
C TYR A 132 -3.81 13.21 -11.66
N LEU A 133 -5.12 13.34 -11.83
CA LEU A 133 -5.77 13.34 -13.13
C LEU A 133 -6.54 14.65 -13.28
N ASP A 134 -6.45 15.26 -14.46
CA ASP A 134 -7.29 16.40 -14.77
C ASP A 134 -8.75 15.96 -14.89
N LEU A 135 -9.60 16.52 -14.06
CA LEU A 135 -11.04 16.23 -14.08
C LEU A 135 -11.76 17.27 -14.94
N SER A 136 -12.59 16.80 -15.86
CA SER A 136 -13.48 17.69 -16.63
C SER A 136 -14.60 18.20 -15.73
N LEU A 137 -14.78 19.53 -15.71
CA LEU A 137 -15.88 20.16 -14.97
C LEU A 137 -17.26 19.77 -15.51
N ILE A 138 -17.33 19.23 -16.72
CA ILE A 138 -18.58 18.76 -17.33
C ILE A 138 -19.16 17.55 -16.59
N HIS A 139 -18.33 16.79 -15.88
CA HIS A 139 -18.71 15.57 -15.16
C HIS A 139 -18.99 15.80 -13.67
N ILE A 140 -18.95 17.03 -13.24
CA ILE A 140 -19.32 17.42 -11.87
C ILE A 140 -20.82 17.84 -11.86
#